data_df82d8051fbf5c5f082d23cc594da4b3
#
_entry.id   df82d8051fbf5c5f082d23cc594da4b3
#
_cell.length_a   1.000
_cell.length_b   1.000
_cell.length_c   1.000
_cell.angle_alpha   90.00
_cell.angle_beta   90.00
_cell.angle_gamma   90.00
#
_symmetry.space_group_name_H-M   'P 1'
#
loop_
_entity.id
_entity.type
_entity.pdbx_description
1 polymer ?
#
loop_
_entity_poly.entity_id
_entity_poly.type
_entity_poly.pdbx_seq_one_letter_code
_entity_poly.pdbx_strand_id
1 'polypeptide(L)'
;FRALVADKLPDEQRSYGFVAQTLVIGIGTWIASNLPWLVSTLGVSTTAPEGEIPPSVHWAFAIGALVFMGSILWTVFTTTEEPPADLEAFRAHRRETAGIGGALREITSSFRYMPSVMWKLGLVQFFSWFAFFTMWNFASPALAEHVYHASMPLEGAVNYLAEKAAYNEASATVGSSMGMYGLSSMAFAFLLTIYAAKRALNRRLVHLLSLAAG
;
A
#
# COMPACT_ATOMS: atom_id res chain seq x y z
N PHE A 1 -7.67 -8.63 3.78
CA PHE A 1 -8.61 -7.58 4.23
C PHE A 1 -9.62 -7.17 3.15
N ARG A 2 -9.23 -7.04 1.86
CA ARG A 2 -10.21 -6.68 0.79
C ARG A 2 -11.26 -7.77 0.57
N ALA A 3 -10.88 -9.03 0.66
CA ALA A 3 -11.82 -10.14 0.60
C ALA A 3 -12.83 -10.07 1.75
N LEU A 4 -12.38 -9.80 2.97
CA LEU A 4 -13.24 -9.67 4.13
C LEU A 4 -14.35 -8.61 3.96
N VAL A 5 -14.04 -7.47 3.30
CA VAL A 5 -15.05 -6.45 2.96
C VAL A 5 -16.09 -7.00 1.99
N ALA A 6 -15.65 -7.79 0.99
CA ALA A 6 -16.55 -8.40 0.02
C ALA A 6 -17.43 -9.49 0.65
N ASP A 7 -16.89 -10.23 1.63
CA ASP A 7 -17.58 -11.37 2.24
C ASP A 7 -18.56 -10.96 3.36
N LYS A 8 -18.23 -9.86 4.08
CA LYS A 8 -19.02 -9.41 5.25
C LYS A 8 -20.08 -8.37 4.93
N LEU A 9 -20.01 -7.71 3.78
CA LEU A 9 -20.98 -6.65 3.43
C LEU A 9 -21.96 -7.11 2.37
N PRO A 10 -23.26 -6.78 2.51
CA PRO A 10 -24.26 -6.94 1.45
C PRO A 10 -23.84 -6.22 0.16
N ASP A 11 -24.29 -6.71 -0.97
CA ASP A 11 -23.92 -6.19 -2.31
C ASP A 11 -24.15 -4.67 -2.45
N GLU A 12 -25.24 -4.16 -1.82
CA GLU A 12 -25.61 -2.75 -1.86
C GLU A 12 -24.60 -1.87 -1.08
N GLN A 13 -23.98 -2.40 -0.02
CA GLN A 13 -23.05 -1.69 0.83
C GLN A 13 -21.58 -1.94 0.47
N ARG A 14 -21.30 -2.91 -0.38
CA ARG A 14 -19.93 -3.33 -0.75
C ARG A 14 -19.10 -2.16 -1.31
N SER A 15 -19.71 -1.33 -2.15
CA SER A 15 -19.05 -0.14 -2.70
C SER A 15 -18.64 0.86 -1.62
N TYR A 16 -19.50 1.09 -0.62
CA TYR A 16 -19.19 1.97 0.51
C TYR A 16 -18.10 1.39 1.41
N GLY A 17 -18.07 0.08 1.60
CA GLY A 17 -17.01 -0.60 2.34
C GLY A 17 -15.63 -0.41 1.70
N PHE A 18 -15.54 -0.54 0.38
CA PHE A 18 -14.28 -0.28 -0.34
C PHE A 18 -13.84 1.18 -0.30
N VAL A 19 -14.78 2.12 -0.30
CA VAL A 19 -14.47 3.53 -0.12
C VAL A 19 -13.97 3.83 1.28
N ALA A 20 -14.65 3.33 2.31
CA ALA A 20 -14.21 3.46 3.69
C ALA A 20 -12.80 2.89 3.88
N GLN A 21 -12.53 1.72 3.28
CA GLN A 21 -11.17 1.15 3.26
C GLN A 21 -10.15 2.08 2.60
N THR A 22 -10.50 2.69 1.46
CA THR A 22 -9.61 3.63 0.76
C THR A 22 -9.34 4.88 1.60
N LEU A 23 -10.36 5.40 2.31
CA LEU A 23 -10.21 6.51 3.25
C LEU A 23 -9.21 6.20 4.36
N VAL A 24 -9.37 5.05 5.01
CA VAL A 24 -8.49 4.61 6.10
C VAL A 24 -7.06 4.35 5.60
N ILE A 25 -6.91 3.74 4.40
CA ILE A 25 -5.60 3.53 3.76
C ILE A 25 -4.92 4.88 3.49
N GLY A 26 -5.64 5.89 2.98
CA GLY A 26 -5.09 7.21 2.72
C GLY A 26 -4.54 7.89 3.98
N ILE A 27 -5.28 7.84 5.08
CA ILE A 27 -4.83 8.34 6.38
C ILE A 27 -3.60 7.56 6.88
N GLY A 28 -3.66 6.23 6.82
CA GLY A 28 -2.56 5.36 7.25
C GLY A 28 -1.28 5.59 6.45
N THR A 29 -1.39 5.78 5.14
CA THR A 29 -0.25 6.10 4.28
C THR A 29 0.38 7.44 4.67
N TRP A 30 -0.43 8.47 4.92
CA TRP A 30 0.10 9.77 5.34
C TRP A 30 0.81 9.69 6.70
N ILE A 31 0.22 9.01 7.69
CA ILE A 31 0.86 8.81 9.01
C ILE A 31 2.18 8.05 8.84
N ALA A 32 2.18 6.94 8.08
CA ALA A 32 3.37 6.11 7.88
C ALA A 32 4.50 6.88 7.18
N SER A 33 4.17 7.70 6.18
CA SER A 33 5.15 8.53 5.45
C SER A 33 5.78 9.61 6.33
N ASN A 34 5.07 10.07 7.35
CA ASN A 34 5.58 11.07 8.30
C ASN A 34 6.16 10.45 9.59
N LEU A 35 6.11 9.15 9.75
CA LEU A 35 6.53 8.48 10.99
C LEU A 35 7.99 8.73 11.36
N PRO A 36 8.98 8.69 10.43
CA PRO A 36 10.38 9.02 10.76
C PRO A 36 10.54 10.45 11.27
N TRP A 37 9.82 11.41 10.69
CA TRP A 37 9.80 12.79 11.14
C TRP A 37 9.16 12.91 12.53
N LEU A 38 8.02 12.25 12.75
CA LEU A 38 7.35 12.25 14.06
C LEU A 38 8.26 11.69 15.17
N VAL A 39 8.97 10.61 14.89
CA VAL A 39 9.91 10.00 15.83
C VAL A 39 11.10 10.94 16.09
N SER A 40 11.57 11.66 15.10
CA SER A 40 12.65 12.64 15.26
C SER A 40 12.25 13.83 16.15
N THR A 41 10.99 14.27 16.11
CA THR A 41 10.49 15.33 16.99
C THR A 41 10.46 14.91 18.47
N LEU A 42 10.48 13.61 18.74
CA LEU A 42 10.63 13.05 20.09
C LEU A 42 12.10 12.95 20.54
N GLY A 43 13.04 13.53 19.77
CA GLY A 43 14.46 13.58 20.10
C GLY A 43 15.28 12.37 19.65
N VAL A 44 14.70 11.49 18.81
CA VAL A 44 15.41 10.33 18.27
C VAL A 44 16.27 10.75 17.07
N SER A 45 17.55 10.36 17.08
CA SER A 45 18.50 10.71 16.02
C SER A 45 18.06 10.19 14.64
N THR A 46 18.17 11.06 13.64
CA THR A 46 17.95 10.74 12.22
C THR A 46 19.23 10.34 11.49
N THR A 47 20.38 10.41 12.19
CA THR A 47 21.69 10.06 11.66
C THR A 47 22.29 8.92 12.45
N ALA A 48 23.13 8.13 11.79
CA ALA A 48 23.92 7.06 12.38
C ALA A 48 25.32 7.05 11.76
N PRO A 49 26.31 6.42 12.41
CA PRO A 49 27.62 6.13 11.82
C PRO A 49 27.50 5.40 10.49
N GLU A 50 28.59 5.38 9.76
CA GLU A 50 28.70 4.67 8.50
C GLU A 50 28.39 3.17 8.66
N GLY A 51 27.56 2.63 7.77
CA GLY A 51 27.11 1.24 7.83
C GLY A 51 25.97 0.95 8.81
N GLU A 52 25.53 1.92 9.61
CA GLU A 52 24.43 1.76 10.56
C GLU A 52 23.12 2.41 10.07
N ILE A 53 22.00 1.85 10.50
CA ILE A 53 20.67 2.41 10.23
C ILE A 53 20.30 3.42 11.32
N PRO A 54 19.82 4.63 10.97
CA PRO A 54 19.41 5.62 11.94
C PRO A 54 18.38 5.11 12.95
N PRO A 55 18.49 5.46 14.23
CA PRO A 55 17.53 5.06 15.27
C PRO A 55 16.08 5.44 14.95
N SER A 56 15.85 6.58 14.30
CA SER A 56 14.51 7.01 13.86
C SER A 56 13.86 6.02 12.90
N VAL A 57 14.65 5.40 12.03
CA VAL A 57 14.18 4.38 11.09
C VAL A 57 13.85 3.08 11.84
N HIS A 58 14.71 2.65 12.76
CA HIS A 58 14.43 1.48 13.60
C HIS A 58 13.11 1.62 14.37
N TRP A 59 12.89 2.77 15.01
CA TRP A 59 11.67 3.05 15.75
C TRP A 59 10.44 3.13 14.81
N ALA A 60 10.57 3.74 13.64
CA ALA A 60 9.49 3.79 12.67
C ALA A 60 9.06 2.38 12.23
N PHE A 61 10.01 1.50 11.94
CA PHE A 61 9.73 0.10 11.60
C PHE A 61 9.15 -0.68 12.78
N ALA A 62 9.67 -0.50 13.98
CA ALA A 62 9.16 -1.18 15.18
C ALA A 62 7.71 -0.78 15.48
N ILE A 63 7.40 0.52 15.43
CA ILE A 63 6.02 1.02 15.60
C ILE A 63 5.11 0.47 14.50
N GLY A 64 5.56 0.52 13.25
CA GLY A 64 4.82 -0.03 12.11
C GLY A 64 4.52 -1.52 12.28
N ALA A 65 5.52 -2.31 12.69
CA ALA A 65 5.36 -3.74 12.94
C ALA A 65 4.39 -4.04 14.09
N LEU A 66 4.46 -3.30 15.19
CA LEU A 66 3.56 -3.45 16.33
C LEU A 66 2.11 -3.10 15.96
N VAL A 67 1.90 -1.99 15.24
CA VAL A 67 0.56 -1.58 14.79
C VAL A 67 0.00 -2.60 13.79
N PHE A 68 0.83 -3.09 12.86
CA PHE A 68 0.43 -4.10 11.88
C PHE A 68 0.07 -5.42 12.58
N MET A 69 0.92 -5.93 13.46
CA MET A 69 0.65 -7.15 14.21
C MET A 69 -0.60 -7.00 15.10
N GLY A 70 -0.71 -5.88 15.82
CA GLY A 70 -1.87 -5.59 16.65
C GLY A 70 -3.18 -5.54 15.85
N SER A 71 -3.16 -4.94 14.66
CA SER A 71 -4.34 -4.89 13.79
C SER A 71 -4.75 -6.27 13.26
N ILE A 72 -3.77 -7.12 12.92
CA ILE A 72 -4.05 -8.50 12.49
C ILE A 72 -4.65 -9.30 13.66
N LEU A 73 -4.00 -9.25 14.82
CA LEU A 73 -4.49 -9.97 16.00
C LEU A 73 -5.90 -9.49 16.39
N TRP A 74 -6.12 -8.19 16.40
CA TRP A 74 -7.46 -7.64 16.63
C TRP A 74 -8.48 -8.22 15.65
N THR A 75 -8.19 -8.21 14.35
CA THR A 75 -9.09 -8.77 13.34
C THR A 75 -9.35 -10.26 13.57
N VAL A 76 -8.30 -11.04 13.85
CA VAL A 76 -8.42 -12.48 14.10
C VAL A 76 -9.30 -12.80 15.30
N PHE A 77 -9.16 -12.02 16.40
CA PHE A 77 -9.93 -12.28 17.62
C PHE A 77 -11.35 -11.70 17.61
N THR A 78 -11.60 -10.66 16.81
CA THR A 78 -12.91 -9.97 16.80
C THR A 78 -13.79 -10.33 15.61
N THR A 79 -13.20 -10.87 14.53
CA THR A 79 -13.96 -11.20 13.32
C THR A 79 -14.24 -12.70 13.28
N THR A 80 -15.52 -13.05 13.28
CA THR A 80 -15.96 -14.43 13.08
C THR A 80 -16.07 -14.73 11.59
N GLU A 81 -15.55 -15.87 11.15
CA GLU A 81 -15.76 -16.37 9.80
C GLU A 81 -17.14 -17.02 9.70
N GLU A 82 -17.83 -16.77 8.61
CA GLU A 82 -19.08 -17.45 8.30
C GLU A 82 -18.76 -18.75 7.57
N PRO A 83 -19.35 -19.89 8.00
CA PRO A 83 -19.14 -21.15 7.30
C PRO A 83 -19.72 -21.06 5.89
N PRO A 84 -19.12 -21.75 4.90
CA PRO A 84 -19.67 -21.84 3.55
C PRO A 84 -21.11 -22.32 3.58
N ALA A 85 -21.96 -21.78 2.69
CA ALA A 85 -23.37 -22.13 2.62
C ALA A 85 -23.59 -23.64 2.33
N ASP A 86 -22.68 -24.26 1.59
CA ASP A 86 -22.62 -25.69 1.33
C ASP A 86 -21.32 -26.28 1.87
N LEU A 87 -21.39 -26.83 3.08
CA LEU A 87 -20.27 -27.47 3.75
C LEU A 87 -19.84 -28.78 3.09
N GLU A 88 -20.75 -29.50 2.46
CA GLU A 88 -20.42 -30.78 1.82
C GLU A 88 -19.66 -30.54 0.53
N ALA A 89 -20.15 -29.65 -0.33
CA ALA A 89 -19.45 -29.22 -1.53
C ALA A 89 -18.07 -28.63 -1.23
N PHE A 90 -17.96 -27.82 -0.17
CA PHE A 90 -16.67 -27.27 0.27
C PHE A 90 -15.70 -28.37 0.72
N ARG A 91 -16.17 -29.35 1.50
CA ARG A 91 -15.33 -30.47 1.97
C ARG A 91 -14.91 -31.37 0.80
N ALA A 92 -15.79 -31.63 -0.15
CA ALA A 92 -15.48 -32.38 -1.38
C ALA A 92 -14.38 -31.67 -2.18
N HIS A 93 -14.57 -30.40 -2.46
CA HIS A 93 -13.59 -29.58 -3.19
C HIS A 93 -12.22 -29.52 -2.47
N ARG A 94 -12.23 -29.36 -1.16
CA ARG A 94 -11.00 -29.35 -0.35
C ARG A 94 -10.27 -30.70 -0.36
N ARG A 95 -10.99 -31.82 -0.48
CA ARG A 95 -10.37 -33.16 -0.63
C ARG A 95 -9.74 -33.34 -2.01
N GLU A 96 -10.41 -32.85 -3.06
CA GLU A 96 -9.91 -32.93 -4.45
C GLU A 96 -8.67 -32.06 -4.68
N THR A 97 -8.59 -30.92 -3.98
CA THR A 97 -7.49 -29.95 -4.08
C THR A 97 -6.43 -30.13 -2.99
N ALA A 98 -6.53 -31.19 -2.18
CA ALA A 98 -5.60 -31.43 -1.09
C ALA A 98 -4.18 -31.72 -1.58
N GLY A 99 -3.21 -31.12 -0.88
CA GLY A 99 -1.78 -31.28 -1.17
C GLY A 99 -1.26 -30.29 -2.23
N ILE A 100 0.06 -30.22 -2.36
CA ILE A 100 0.76 -29.27 -3.24
C ILE A 100 0.35 -29.46 -4.71
N GLY A 101 0.20 -30.72 -5.15
CA GLY A 101 -0.23 -31.03 -6.53
C GLY A 101 -1.67 -30.58 -6.82
N GLY A 102 -2.58 -30.75 -5.86
CA GLY A 102 -3.96 -30.25 -5.96
C GLY A 102 -4.02 -28.73 -6.04
N ALA A 103 -3.29 -28.03 -5.16
CA ALA A 103 -3.21 -26.59 -5.17
C ALA A 103 -2.62 -26.02 -6.48
N LEU A 104 -1.55 -26.61 -6.99
CA LEU A 104 -0.95 -26.21 -8.28
C LEU A 104 -1.92 -26.44 -9.44
N ARG A 105 -2.64 -27.57 -9.44
CA ARG A 105 -3.65 -27.86 -10.47
C ARG A 105 -4.80 -26.85 -10.40
N GLU A 106 -5.26 -26.50 -9.22
CA GLU A 106 -6.31 -25.49 -9.02
C GLU A 106 -5.87 -24.12 -9.52
N ILE A 107 -4.65 -23.68 -9.16
CA ILE A 107 -4.07 -22.42 -9.64
C ILE A 107 -3.98 -22.42 -11.18
N THR A 108 -3.42 -23.47 -11.78
CA THR A 108 -3.27 -23.53 -13.24
C THR A 108 -4.61 -23.61 -13.96
N SER A 109 -5.59 -24.32 -13.42
CA SER A 109 -6.94 -24.36 -13.99
C SER A 109 -7.62 -23.00 -13.87
N SER A 110 -7.48 -22.31 -12.75
CA SER A 110 -8.03 -20.97 -12.54
C SER A 110 -7.46 -19.96 -13.56
N PHE A 111 -6.16 -20.04 -13.87
CA PHE A 111 -5.56 -19.24 -14.93
C PHE A 111 -6.14 -19.56 -16.31
N ARG A 112 -6.39 -20.83 -16.60
CA ARG A 112 -6.93 -21.27 -17.90
C ARG A 112 -8.38 -20.81 -18.12
N TYR A 113 -9.19 -20.81 -17.06
CA TYR A 113 -10.60 -20.40 -17.11
C TYR A 113 -10.82 -18.92 -16.77
N MET A 114 -9.73 -18.16 -16.58
CA MET A 114 -9.80 -16.74 -16.26
C MET A 114 -10.49 -15.96 -17.39
N PRO A 115 -11.51 -15.14 -17.07
CA PRO A 115 -12.18 -14.29 -18.06
C PRO A 115 -11.20 -13.36 -18.77
N SER A 116 -11.40 -13.12 -20.07
CA SER A 116 -10.51 -12.26 -20.88
C SER A 116 -10.34 -10.83 -20.33
N VAL A 117 -11.38 -10.33 -19.64
CA VAL A 117 -11.35 -9.02 -18.97
C VAL A 117 -10.31 -9.01 -17.84
N MET A 118 -10.18 -10.11 -17.09
CA MET A 118 -9.20 -10.23 -15.99
C MET A 118 -7.77 -10.22 -16.52
N TRP A 119 -7.49 -10.88 -17.64
CA TRP A 119 -6.19 -10.83 -18.29
C TRP A 119 -5.80 -9.42 -18.75
N LYS A 120 -6.76 -8.70 -19.38
CA LYS A 120 -6.54 -7.32 -19.79
C LYS A 120 -6.28 -6.40 -18.59
N LEU A 121 -7.05 -6.58 -17.53
CA LEU A 121 -6.87 -5.82 -16.29
C LEU A 121 -5.53 -6.16 -15.62
N GLY A 122 -5.14 -7.44 -15.61
CA GLY A 122 -3.86 -7.90 -15.08
C GLY A 122 -2.68 -7.25 -15.81
N LEU A 123 -2.74 -7.15 -17.13
CA LEU A 123 -1.71 -6.49 -17.93
C LEU A 123 -1.60 -4.98 -17.61
N VAL A 124 -2.74 -4.29 -17.53
CA VAL A 124 -2.77 -2.86 -17.14
C VAL A 124 -2.19 -2.69 -15.74
N GLN A 125 -2.59 -3.53 -14.79
CA GLN A 125 -2.08 -3.47 -13.42
C GLN A 125 -0.58 -3.75 -13.34
N PHE A 126 -0.07 -4.71 -14.12
CA PHE A 126 1.36 -5.00 -14.16
C PHE A 126 2.16 -3.75 -14.54
N PHE A 127 1.83 -3.09 -15.64
CA PHE A 127 2.54 -1.89 -16.07
C PHE A 127 2.34 -0.70 -15.13
N SER A 128 1.14 -0.52 -14.58
CA SER A 128 0.86 0.54 -13.60
C SER A 128 1.70 0.35 -12.33
N TRP A 129 1.74 -0.87 -11.79
CA TRP A 129 2.54 -1.15 -10.60
C TRP A 129 4.04 -1.07 -10.88
N PHE A 130 4.50 -1.49 -12.06
CA PHE A 130 5.88 -1.32 -12.47
C PHE A 130 6.28 0.17 -12.45
N ALA A 131 5.45 1.04 -13.03
CA ALA A 131 5.69 2.48 -13.05
C ALA A 131 5.68 3.07 -11.63
N PHE A 132 4.70 2.72 -10.78
CA PHE A 132 4.63 3.20 -9.41
C PHE A 132 5.81 2.73 -8.56
N PHE A 133 6.22 1.47 -8.65
CA PHE A 133 7.39 0.98 -7.93
C PHE A 133 8.67 1.67 -8.36
N THR A 134 8.84 1.92 -9.64
CA THR A 134 9.97 2.69 -10.17
C THR A 134 9.95 4.10 -9.57
N MET A 135 8.81 4.79 -9.62
CA MET A 135 8.66 6.11 -9.03
C MET A 135 8.99 6.10 -7.53
N TRP A 136 8.42 5.18 -6.75
CA TRP A 136 8.63 5.13 -5.30
C TRP A 136 10.08 4.85 -4.91
N ASN A 137 10.79 4.00 -5.66
CA ASN A 137 12.18 3.70 -5.38
C ASN A 137 13.14 4.84 -5.76
N PHE A 138 12.87 5.54 -6.84
CA PHE A 138 13.79 6.53 -7.39
C PHE A 138 13.41 7.98 -7.13
N ALA A 139 12.16 8.28 -6.75
CA ALA A 139 11.74 9.66 -6.52
C ALA A 139 12.52 10.31 -5.37
N SER A 140 12.70 9.60 -4.24
CA SER A 140 13.37 10.17 -3.08
C SER A 140 14.84 10.51 -3.38
N PRO A 141 15.70 9.60 -3.86
CA PRO A 141 17.08 9.94 -4.18
C PRO A 141 17.18 10.98 -5.31
N ALA A 142 16.36 10.87 -6.35
CA ALA A 142 16.41 11.81 -7.46
C ALA A 142 16.03 13.25 -7.03
N LEU A 143 14.98 13.42 -6.25
CA LEU A 143 14.57 14.73 -5.75
C LEU A 143 15.53 15.28 -4.71
N ALA A 144 16.07 14.43 -3.81
CA ALA A 144 17.09 14.85 -2.85
C ALA A 144 18.32 15.40 -3.56
N GLU A 145 18.80 14.72 -4.60
CA GLU A 145 19.98 15.15 -5.35
C GLU A 145 19.72 16.35 -6.26
N HIS A 146 18.67 16.32 -7.07
CA HIS A 146 18.48 17.31 -8.14
C HIS A 146 17.69 18.55 -7.71
N VAL A 147 16.83 18.44 -6.69
CA VAL A 147 16.00 19.57 -6.21
C VAL A 147 16.57 20.18 -4.94
N TYR A 148 16.96 19.32 -3.99
CA TYR A 148 17.50 19.77 -2.70
C TYR A 148 19.02 19.86 -2.69
N HIS A 149 19.72 19.46 -3.75
CA HIS A 149 21.18 19.43 -3.88
C HIS A 149 21.88 18.67 -2.74
N ALA A 150 21.23 17.65 -2.21
CA ALA A 150 21.69 16.79 -1.13
C ALA A 150 21.96 15.39 -1.68
N SER A 151 23.18 15.16 -2.14
CA SER A 151 23.57 13.84 -2.64
C SER A 151 23.86 12.87 -1.50
N MET A 152 23.66 11.58 -1.75
CA MET A 152 24.06 10.52 -0.82
C MET A 152 25.59 10.55 -0.68
N PRO A 153 26.17 10.73 0.53
CA PRO A 153 27.62 10.79 0.70
C PRO A 153 28.27 9.45 0.40
N LEU A 154 29.46 9.51 -0.15
CA LEU A 154 30.31 8.33 -0.35
C LEU A 154 30.86 7.86 1.00
N GLU A 155 30.97 6.56 1.17
CA GLU A 155 31.62 5.95 2.34
C GLU A 155 33.07 6.45 2.47
N GLY A 156 33.48 6.84 3.67
CA GLY A 156 34.79 7.42 3.92
C GLY A 156 34.92 8.92 3.62
N ALA A 157 33.88 9.62 3.23
CA ALA A 157 33.93 11.07 3.01
C ALA A 157 34.20 11.83 4.32
N VAL A 158 35.05 12.86 4.26
CA VAL A 158 35.41 13.68 5.45
C VAL A 158 34.19 14.29 6.14
N ASN A 159 33.17 14.66 5.35
CA ASN A 159 31.94 15.29 5.83
C ASN A 159 30.76 14.33 5.85
N TYR A 160 30.99 13.02 5.89
CA TYR A 160 29.96 11.99 5.77
C TYR A 160 28.71 12.26 6.63
N LEU A 161 28.87 12.55 7.91
CA LEU A 161 27.74 12.76 8.84
C LEU A 161 26.92 13.99 8.48
N ALA A 162 27.56 15.09 8.05
CA ALA A 162 26.86 16.32 7.69
C ALA A 162 26.10 16.14 6.36
N GLU A 163 26.74 15.54 5.36
CA GLU A 163 26.10 15.26 4.06
C GLU A 163 24.97 14.25 4.21
N LYS A 164 25.16 13.24 5.05
CA LYS A 164 24.13 12.25 5.37
C LYS A 164 22.93 12.87 6.09
N ALA A 165 23.17 13.81 7.00
CA ALA A 165 22.09 14.55 7.67
C ALA A 165 21.26 15.37 6.65
N ALA A 166 21.93 16.11 5.76
CA ALA A 166 21.26 16.87 4.70
C ALA A 166 20.47 15.99 3.76
N TYR A 167 21.02 14.86 3.32
CA TYR A 167 20.34 13.87 2.50
C TYR A 167 19.10 13.29 3.21
N ASN A 168 19.21 12.93 4.49
CA ASN A 168 18.10 12.37 5.26
C ASN A 168 16.98 13.40 5.45
N GLU A 169 17.31 14.67 5.68
CA GLU A 169 16.34 15.76 5.80
C GLU A 169 15.59 15.97 4.45
N ALA A 170 16.33 16.04 3.35
CA ALA A 170 15.75 16.12 2.01
C ALA A 170 14.85 14.93 1.72
N SER A 171 15.30 13.72 2.01
CA SER A 171 14.53 12.48 1.81
C SER A 171 13.28 12.44 2.69
N ALA A 172 13.33 12.92 3.93
CA ALA A 172 12.15 13.02 4.80
C ALA A 172 11.12 14.02 4.25
N THR A 173 11.58 15.15 3.70
CA THR A 173 10.71 16.14 3.06
C THR A 173 10.03 15.57 1.82
N VAL A 174 10.76 14.85 0.98
CA VAL A 174 10.18 14.14 -0.18
C VAL A 174 9.18 13.07 0.29
N GLY A 175 9.53 12.29 1.30
CA GLY A 175 8.65 11.27 1.87
C GLY A 175 7.34 11.85 2.41
N SER A 176 7.42 12.98 3.13
CA SER A 176 6.23 13.71 3.61
C SER A 176 5.37 14.21 2.45
N SER A 177 5.98 14.77 1.42
CA SER A 177 5.29 15.23 0.21
C SER A 177 4.60 14.07 -0.52
N MET A 178 5.25 12.92 -0.62
CA MET A 178 4.66 11.71 -1.17
C MET A 178 3.51 11.17 -0.28
N GLY A 179 3.55 11.40 1.02
CA GLY A 179 2.45 11.08 1.93
C GLY A 179 1.16 11.85 1.62
N MET A 180 1.27 13.08 1.08
CA MET A 180 0.11 13.88 0.63
C MET A 180 -0.66 13.21 -0.51
N TYR A 181 0.00 12.34 -1.29
CA TYR A 181 -0.68 11.50 -2.29
C TYR A 181 -1.80 10.65 -1.66
N GLY A 182 -1.55 10.05 -0.49
CA GLY A 182 -2.55 9.27 0.23
C GLY A 182 -3.78 10.11 0.59
N LEU A 183 -3.59 11.32 1.11
CA LEU A 183 -4.69 12.23 1.44
C LEU A 183 -5.43 12.72 0.19
N SER A 184 -4.72 13.04 -0.88
CA SER A 184 -5.32 13.44 -2.16
C SER A 184 -6.17 12.33 -2.76
N SER A 185 -5.66 11.10 -2.75
CA SER A 185 -6.38 9.89 -3.21
C SER A 185 -7.63 9.64 -2.37
N MET A 186 -7.54 9.84 -1.05
CA MET A 186 -8.66 9.76 -0.12
C MET A 186 -9.74 10.79 -0.47
N ALA A 187 -9.37 12.05 -0.61
CA ALA A 187 -10.29 13.13 -0.94
C ALA A 187 -10.98 12.88 -2.30
N PHE A 188 -10.21 12.46 -3.30
CA PHE A 188 -10.75 12.12 -4.62
C PHE A 188 -11.72 10.94 -4.56
N ALA A 189 -11.38 9.86 -3.84
CA ALA A 189 -12.25 8.70 -3.66
C ALA A 189 -13.56 9.09 -2.97
N PHE A 190 -13.50 9.95 -1.97
CA PHE A 190 -14.68 10.46 -1.27
C PHE A 190 -15.59 11.28 -2.19
N LEU A 191 -15.04 12.23 -2.95
CA LEU A 191 -15.79 13.03 -3.93
C LEU A 191 -16.39 12.15 -5.02
N LEU A 192 -15.64 11.18 -5.51
CA LEU A 192 -16.12 10.23 -6.51
C LEU A 192 -17.29 9.40 -6.02
N THR A 193 -17.29 9.05 -4.74
CA THR A 193 -18.40 8.31 -4.12
C THR A 193 -19.66 9.14 -4.03
N ILE A 194 -19.54 10.41 -3.61
CA ILE A 194 -20.69 11.33 -3.58
C ILE A 194 -21.26 11.52 -4.99
N TYR A 195 -20.40 11.63 -5.99
CA TYR A 195 -20.83 11.73 -7.38
C TYR A 195 -21.51 10.46 -7.86
N ALA A 196 -20.94 9.29 -7.55
CA ALA A 196 -21.46 7.98 -7.94
C ALA A 196 -22.82 7.66 -7.31
N ALA A 197 -23.09 8.18 -6.13
CA ALA A 197 -24.39 8.05 -5.47
C ALA A 197 -25.52 8.76 -6.24
N LYS A 198 -25.18 9.76 -7.06
CA LYS A 198 -26.15 10.59 -7.80
C LYS A 198 -26.19 10.28 -9.30
N ARG A 199 -25.14 9.71 -9.86
CA ARG A 199 -25.00 9.44 -11.32
C ARG A 199 -24.27 8.14 -11.57
N ALA A 200 -24.66 7.42 -12.63
CA ALA A 200 -23.96 6.24 -13.09
C ALA A 200 -22.54 6.61 -13.57
N LEU A 201 -21.53 5.99 -12.97
CA LEU A 201 -20.13 6.20 -13.34
C LEU A 201 -19.71 5.26 -14.48
N ASN A 202 -19.12 5.82 -15.51
CA ASN A 202 -18.35 5.03 -16.45
C ASN A 202 -16.99 4.68 -15.83
N ARG A 203 -16.90 3.53 -15.19
CA ARG A 203 -15.69 3.07 -14.47
C ARG A 203 -14.45 3.04 -15.36
N ARG A 204 -14.59 2.74 -16.66
CA ARG A 204 -13.48 2.73 -17.62
C ARG A 204 -12.91 4.13 -17.86
N LEU A 205 -13.81 5.10 -18.07
CA LEU A 205 -13.41 6.49 -18.28
C LEU A 205 -12.76 7.08 -17.04
N VAL A 206 -13.31 6.83 -15.85
CA VAL A 206 -12.73 7.30 -14.59
C VAL A 206 -11.33 6.73 -14.40
N HIS A 207 -11.14 5.42 -14.65
CA HIS A 207 -9.83 4.80 -14.53
C HIS A 207 -8.81 5.37 -15.53
N LEU A 208 -9.23 5.54 -16.79
CA LEU A 208 -8.38 6.15 -17.83
C LEU A 208 -7.96 7.58 -17.45
N LEU A 209 -8.91 8.42 -17.03
CA LEU A 209 -8.63 9.80 -16.65
C LEU A 209 -7.74 9.88 -15.40
N SER A 210 -7.95 9.00 -14.43
CA SER A 210 -7.09 8.93 -13.23
C SER A 210 -5.65 8.55 -13.57
N LEU A 211 -5.43 7.61 -14.48
CA LEU A 211 -4.08 7.24 -14.94
C LEU A 211 -3.44 8.31 -15.82
N ALA A 212 -4.24 9.06 -16.59
CA ALA A 212 -3.71 10.13 -17.45
C ALA A 212 -3.37 11.41 -16.66
N ALA A 213 -3.99 11.60 -15.50
CA ALA A 213 -3.77 12.77 -14.64
C ALA A 213 -2.65 12.56 -13.60
N GLY A 214 -2.29 11.30 -13.31
CA GLY A 214 -1.21 10.93 -12.36
C GLY A 214 0.09 10.66 -13.06
#